data_93f938c37a3c4e04efdd61182116b5d4
#
_entry.id   93f938c37a3c4e04efdd61182116b5d4
#
_cell.length_a   1.000
_cell.length_b   1.000
_cell.length_c   1.000
_cell.angle_alpha   90.00
_cell.angle_beta   90.00
_cell.angle_gamma   90.00
#
_symmetry.space_group_name_H-M   'P 1'
#
loop_
_entity.id
_entity.type
_entity.pdbx_description
1 polymer ?
#
loop_
_entity_poly.entity_id
_entity_poly.type
_entity_poly.pdbx_seq_one_letter_code
_entity_poly.pdbx_strand_id
1 'polypeptide(L)'
;MARPKKYKINGEEETKLASLHCTNMEIAEFFGCDESLIRKSYSEYLTKGRAKGKMRLRQLQWQAAEKGNTSMLIFLGKQMLGQMDNPESSEASEPLPFID
;
A
#
# COMPACT_ATOMS: atom_id res chain seq x y z
N MET A 1 5.91 -3.40 40.59
CA MET A 1 7.08 -2.87 39.99
C MET A 1 6.91 -2.68 38.50
N ALA A 2 7.25 -1.54 38.07
CA ALA A 2 7.17 -1.28 36.67
C ALA A 2 8.24 -2.06 35.95
N ARG A 3 7.84 -2.89 35.06
CA ARG A 3 8.81 -3.59 34.25
C ARG A 3 9.38 -2.64 33.24
N PRO A 4 10.68 -2.69 33.06
CA PRO A 4 11.25 -1.93 31.96
C PRO A 4 10.58 -2.41 30.70
N LYS A 5 10.40 -1.52 29.79
CA LYS A 5 9.84 -1.91 28.52
C LYS A 5 10.78 -2.89 27.86
N LYS A 6 10.32 -4.10 27.72
CA LYS A 6 11.07 -5.10 27.01
C LYS A 6 11.17 -4.77 25.55
N TYR A 7 10.14 -4.11 25.05
CA TYR A 7 10.02 -3.91 23.63
C TYR A 7 10.26 -2.46 23.34
N LYS A 8 11.37 -2.19 22.72
CA LYS A 8 11.65 -0.85 22.26
C LYS A 8 11.17 -0.75 20.85
N ILE A 9 9.93 -0.32 20.73
CA ILE A 9 9.35 -0.20 19.42
C ILE A 9 9.63 1.19 18.92
N ASN A 10 10.43 1.25 17.88
CA ASN A 10 10.76 2.50 17.24
C ASN A 10 9.65 2.79 16.22
N GLY A 11 8.95 3.90 16.41
CA GLY A 11 7.86 4.25 15.52
C GLY A 11 8.28 4.37 14.08
N GLU A 12 9.49 4.86 13.83
CA GLU A 12 9.98 4.99 12.47
C GLU A 12 10.18 3.62 11.82
N GLU A 13 10.72 2.68 12.56
CA GLU A 13 10.90 1.33 12.04
C GLU A 13 9.57 0.66 11.81
N GLU A 14 8.63 0.85 12.71
CA GLU A 14 7.30 0.28 12.55
C GLU A 14 6.63 0.87 11.31
N THR A 15 6.78 2.17 11.11
CA THR A 15 6.22 2.83 9.94
C THR A 15 6.81 2.24 8.66
N LYS A 16 8.10 1.98 8.66
CA LYS A 16 8.75 1.38 7.49
C LYS A 16 8.23 -0.02 7.21
N LEU A 17 8.09 -0.82 8.25
CA LEU A 17 7.56 -2.18 8.08
C LEU A 17 6.13 -2.14 7.58
N ALA A 18 5.33 -1.22 8.12
CA ALA A 18 3.96 -1.07 7.67
C ALA A 18 3.89 -0.59 6.23
N SER A 19 4.85 0.22 5.80
CA SER A 19 4.88 0.70 4.44
C SER A 19 5.17 -0.43 3.46
N LEU A 20 5.78 -1.50 3.93
CA LEU A 20 5.99 -2.70 3.13
C LEU A 20 4.81 -3.65 3.25
N HIS A 21 3.75 -3.22 3.91
CA HIS A 21 2.53 -4.01 4.12
C HIS A 21 2.76 -5.26 4.94
N CYS A 22 3.73 -5.19 5.86
CA CYS A 22 3.90 -6.26 6.80
C CYS A 22 2.65 -6.39 7.66
N THR A 23 2.30 -7.61 8.00
CA THR A 23 1.15 -7.83 8.88
C THR A 23 1.49 -7.44 10.30
N ASN A 24 0.46 -7.24 11.11
CA ASN A 24 0.69 -6.94 12.52
C ASN A 24 1.50 -8.03 13.20
N MET A 25 1.28 -9.29 12.82
CA MET A 25 2.04 -10.39 13.39
C MET A 25 3.51 -10.33 13.00
N GLU A 26 3.77 -10.02 11.73
CA GLU A 26 5.14 -9.90 11.27
C GLU A 26 5.87 -8.78 12.00
N ILE A 27 5.20 -7.66 12.19
CA ILE A 27 5.79 -6.53 12.89
C ILE A 27 6.04 -6.89 14.33
N ALA A 28 5.07 -7.56 14.96
CA ALA A 28 5.24 -8.00 16.34
C ALA A 28 6.41 -8.95 16.49
N GLU A 29 6.56 -9.87 15.56
CA GLU A 29 7.69 -10.79 15.59
C GLU A 29 9.01 -10.06 15.44
N PHE A 30 9.05 -9.07 14.57
CA PHE A 30 10.27 -8.29 14.38
C PHE A 30 10.69 -7.62 15.68
N PHE A 31 9.75 -7.05 16.42
CA PHE A 31 10.07 -6.38 17.68
C PHE A 31 10.07 -7.31 18.87
N GLY A 32 9.69 -8.57 18.69
CA GLY A 32 9.63 -9.52 19.77
C GLY A 32 8.54 -9.26 20.79
N CYS A 33 7.43 -8.72 20.36
CA CYS A 33 6.33 -8.40 21.24
C CYS A 33 5.05 -9.08 20.78
N ASP A 34 3.98 -8.82 21.52
CA ASP A 34 2.68 -9.39 21.22
C ASP A 34 1.99 -8.57 20.15
N GLU A 35 1.27 -9.24 19.25
CA GLU A 35 0.55 -8.58 18.19
C GLU A 35 -0.44 -7.55 18.72
N SER A 36 -1.07 -7.87 19.86
CA SER A 36 -2.07 -6.95 20.42
C SER A 36 -1.43 -5.63 20.85
N LEU A 37 -0.16 -5.64 21.24
CA LEU A 37 0.51 -4.41 21.59
C LEU A 37 0.66 -3.51 20.37
N ILE A 38 1.04 -4.10 19.26
CA ILE A 38 1.16 -3.34 18.00
C ILE A 38 -0.18 -2.73 17.63
N ARG A 39 -1.23 -3.55 17.67
CA ARG A 39 -2.54 -3.12 17.25
C ARG A 39 -3.14 -2.04 18.15
N LYS A 40 -2.94 -2.19 19.45
CA LYS A 40 -3.59 -1.29 20.40
C LYS A 40 -2.81 -0.01 20.67
N SER A 41 -1.51 -0.13 20.79
CA SER A 41 -0.70 1.00 21.25
C SER A 41 0.05 1.72 20.14
N TYR A 42 0.20 1.07 19.01
CA TYR A 42 1.03 1.63 17.94
C TYR A 42 0.30 1.68 16.61
N SER A 43 -1.02 1.74 16.67
CA SER A 43 -1.83 1.72 15.46
C SER A 43 -1.60 2.93 14.57
N GLU A 44 -1.21 4.05 15.14
CA GLU A 44 -0.94 5.23 14.33
C GLU A 44 0.18 4.99 13.34
N TYR A 45 1.22 4.31 13.77
CA TYR A 45 2.35 4.02 12.90
C TYR A 45 1.96 3.04 11.81
N LEU A 46 1.05 2.13 12.13
CA LEU A 46 0.54 1.20 11.13
C LEU A 46 -0.20 1.93 10.03
N THR A 47 -1.14 2.78 10.43
CA THR A 47 -1.96 3.51 9.48
C THR A 47 -1.10 4.40 8.59
N LYS A 48 -0.21 5.14 9.24
CA LYS A 48 0.65 6.07 8.52
C LYS A 48 1.59 5.32 7.56
N GLY A 49 2.17 4.23 8.05
CA GLY A 49 3.09 3.46 7.23
C GLY A 49 2.41 2.83 6.03
N ARG A 50 1.22 2.26 6.24
CA ARG A 50 0.49 1.64 5.15
C ARG A 50 0.07 2.65 4.10
N ALA A 51 -0.31 3.85 4.55
CA ALA A 51 -0.63 4.91 3.62
C ALA A 51 0.59 5.30 2.78
N LYS A 52 1.73 5.42 3.43
CA LYS A 52 2.98 5.73 2.73
C LYS A 52 3.34 4.65 1.72
N GLY A 53 3.15 3.39 2.12
CA GLY A 53 3.44 2.27 1.23
C GLY A 53 2.57 2.27 -0.01
N LYS A 54 1.29 2.56 0.18
CA LYS A 54 0.38 2.64 -0.96
C LYS A 54 0.77 3.76 -1.92
N MET A 55 1.13 4.89 -1.36
CA MET A 55 1.58 6.02 -2.18
C MET A 55 2.85 5.68 -2.94
N ARG A 56 3.78 5.03 -2.26
CA ARG A 56 5.03 4.67 -2.90
C ARG A 56 4.81 3.65 -4.01
N LEU A 57 3.97 2.66 -3.76
CA LEU A 57 3.66 1.67 -4.78
C LEU A 57 3.01 2.33 -5.99
N ARG A 58 2.05 3.20 -5.74
CA ARG A 58 1.38 3.92 -6.80
C ARG A 58 2.38 4.74 -7.62
N GLN A 59 3.30 5.40 -6.93
CA GLN A 59 4.32 6.19 -7.59
C GLN A 59 5.18 5.33 -8.51
N LEU A 60 5.59 4.16 -8.02
CA LEU A 60 6.41 3.25 -8.82
C LEU A 60 5.63 2.72 -10.02
N GLN A 61 4.35 2.44 -9.83
CA GLN A 61 3.52 1.98 -10.93
C GLN A 61 3.40 3.05 -12.01
N TRP A 62 3.19 4.29 -11.61
CA TRP A 62 3.11 5.39 -12.56
C TRP A 62 4.43 5.60 -13.29
N GLN A 63 5.54 5.47 -12.57
CA GLN A 63 6.85 5.57 -13.20
C GLN A 63 7.05 4.48 -14.24
N ALA A 64 6.65 3.26 -13.93
CA ALA A 64 6.76 2.16 -14.86
C ALA A 64 5.89 2.41 -16.09
N ALA A 65 4.69 2.92 -15.89
CA ALA A 65 3.79 3.24 -17.00
C ALA A 65 4.38 4.33 -17.88
N GLU A 66 4.99 5.34 -17.28
CA GLU A 66 5.59 6.43 -18.05
C GLU A 66 6.74 5.94 -18.91
N LYS A 67 7.38 4.87 -18.49
CA LYS A 67 8.46 4.27 -19.27
C LYS A 67 7.94 3.35 -20.37
N GLY A 68 6.65 3.22 -20.48
CA GLY A 68 6.05 2.43 -21.54
C GLY A 68 5.80 0.98 -21.19
N ASN A 69 5.77 0.63 -19.91
CA ASN A 69 5.47 -0.73 -19.51
C ASN A 69 4.01 -1.05 -19.85
N THR A 70 3.81 -1.89 -20.84
CA THR A 70 2.46 -2.19 -21.34
C THR A 70 1.59 -2.83 -20.26
N SER A 71 2.14 -3.78 -19.53
CA SER A 71 1.37 -4.44 -18.46
C SER A 71 0.89 -3.44 -17.42
N MET A 72 1.74 -2.50 -17.06
CA MET A 72 1.37 -1.51 -16.07
C MET A 72 0.36 -0.52 -16.63
N LEU A 73 0.47 -0.16 -17.91
CA LEU A 73 -0.50 0.72 -18.53
C LEU A 73 -1.88 0.09 -18.53
N ILE A 74 -1.94 -1.20 -18.84
CA ILE A 74 -3.20 -1.93 -18.82
C ILE A 74 -3.75 -1.99 -17.40
N PHE A 75 -2.89 -2.33 -16.45
CA PHE A 75 -3.32 -2.44 -15.06
C PHE A 75 -3.86 -1.12 -14.52
N LEU A 76 -3.11 -0.04 -14.74
CA LEU A 76 -3.54 1.26 -14.24
C LEU A 76 -4.81 1.73 -14.95
N GLY A 77 -4.96 1.42 -16.23
CA GLY A 77 -6.17 1.76 -16.94
C GLY A 77 -7.38 1.09 -16.31
N LYS A 78 -7.24 -0.17 -15.97
CA LYS A 78 -8.34 -0.90 -15.30
C LYS A 78 -8.65 -0.33 -13.93
N GLN A 79 -7.62 -0.05 -13.17
CA GLN A 79 -7.81 0.38 -11.78
C GLN A 79 -8.26 1.83 -11.67
N MET A 80 -7.72 2.69 -12.50
CA MET A 80 -7.98 4.12 -12.36
C MET A 80 -9.09 4.61 -13.25
N LEU A 81 -9.25 4.00 -14.42
CA LEU A 81 -10.20 4.50 -15.41
C LEU A 81 -11.34 3.53 -15.68
N GLY A 82 -11.36 2.41 -14.98
CA GLY A 82 -12.43 1.43 -15.16
C GLY A 82 -12.42 0.73 -16.50
N GLN A 83 -11.29 0.68 -17.16
CA GLN A 83 -11.19 0.00 -18.44
C GLN A 83 -11.33 -1.50 -18.26
N MET A 84 -11.87 -2.16 -19.25
CA MET A 84 -12.12 -3.58 -19.21
C MET A 84 -11.54 -4.27 -20.42
N ASP A 85 -11.18 -5.54 -20.23
CA ASP A 85 -10.71 -6.36 -21.33
C ASP A 85 -11.79 -6.60 -22.37
N ASN A 86 -13.03 -6.68 -21.91
CA ASN A 86 -14.16 -6.93 -22.77
C ASN A 86 -14.96 -5.65 -22.97
N PRO A 87 -14.79 -4.95 -24.08
CA PRO A 87 -15.48 -3.69 -24.29
C PRO A 87 -16.99 -3.83 -24.27
N GLU A 88 -17.51 -5.01 -24.60
CA GLU A 88 -18.95 -5.21 -24.60
C GLU A 88 -19.56 -5.16 -23.21
N SER A 89 -18.78 -5.46 -22.20
CA SER A 89 -19.27 -5.39 -20.83
C SER A 89 -19.20 -3.99 -20.28
N SER A 90 -18.60 -3.08 -20.99
CA SER A 90 -18.37 -1.74 -20.49
C SER A 90 -19.22 -0.75 -21.23
N GLU A 91 -20.47 -0.65 -20.81
CA GLU A 91 -21.38 0.27 -21.45
C GLU A 91 -20.96 1.71 -21.28
N ALA A 92 -20.23 1.96 -20.22
CA ALA A 92 -19.76 3.30 -19.93
C ALA A 92 -18.48 3.65 -20.66
N SER A 93 -17.99 2.74 -21.46
CA SER A 93 -16.74 2.95 -22.15
C SER A 93 -16.95 3.85 -23.35
N GLU A 94 -16.75 5.12 -23.13
CA GLU A 94 -16.90 6.08 -24.21
C GLU A 94 -15.53 6.47 -24.73
N PRO A 95 -15.44 6.76 -26.02
CA PRO A 95 -14.17 7.24 -26.56
C PRO A 95 -13.80 8.53 -25.86
N LEU A 96 -12.55 8.69 -25.61
CA LEU A 96 -12.07 9.93 -25.02
C LEU A 96 -12.19 11.04 -26.06
N PRO A 97 -12.77 12.17 -25.67
CA PRO A 97 -13.07 13.19 -26.67
C PRO A 97 -11.83 13.84 -27.26
N PHE A 98 -10.71 13.70 -26.63
CA PHE A 98 -9.49 14.34 -27.13
C PHE A 98 -8.60 13.38 -27.91
N ILE A 99 -9.08 12.19 -28.18
CA ILE A 99 -8.31 11.23 -28.98
C ILE A 99 -8.73 11.39 -30.42
N ASP A 100 -7.78 11.65 -31.26
CA ASP A 100 -8.01 11.76 -32.69
C ASP A 100 -7.83 10.46 -33.39
#